data_87be84defaa77b1c5b65802203e1dd23
#
_entry.id   87be84defaa77b1c5b65802203e1dd23
#
_cell.length_a   1.000
_cell.length_b   1.000
_cell.length_c   1.000
_cell.angle_alpha   90.00
_cell.angle_beta   90.00
_cell.angle_gamma   90.00
#
_symmetry.space_group_name_H-M   'P 1'
#
loop_
_entity.id
_entity.type
_entity.pdbx_description
1 polymer ?
#
loop_
_entity_poly.entity_id
_entity_poly.type
_entity_poly.pdbx_seq_one_letter_code
_entity_poly.pdbx_strand_id
1 'polypeptide(L)'
;MVHVVFEGVDFGGKGICLKAIKDYELNKGDKHIFDIDEFQNKFGRNPVPGEFPNSPLVVIYSEPTFAGVGKLLRDQILKDKDVDHSVDIEAEAFALDRRMLFEQTFRGLITRSEKDLSILGSRGIISSLVYQGGRIVSESGNSYNEARDEILSIPGNYYVWTNFMPDAVGITVVNDVNQLLKRGEEREKKDGAKYETAENLIRISKMYTDPKLLEDLKRKTTIEIIDAEQSVDHTQSQAIDIWKKYTER
;
A
#
# COMPACT_ATOMS: atom_id res chain seq x y z
N MET A 1 -10.34 -5.51 -15.84
CA MET A 1 -9.27 -5.05 -14.92
C MET A 1 -9.52 -5.64 -13.55
N VAL A 2 -8.47 -6.05 -12.86
CA VAL A 2 -8.49 -6.46 -11.44
C VAL A 2 -7.45 -5.66 -10.69
N HIS A 3 -7.78 -5.14 -9.50
CA HIS A 3 -6.87 -4.38 -8.65
C HIS A 3 -6.86 -4.97 -7.23
N VAL A 4 -5.72 -5.51 -6.81
CA VAL A 4 -5.51 -6.08 -5.47
C VAL A 4 -4.40 -5.30 -4.77
N VAL A 5 -4.64 -4.91 -3.51
CA VAL A 5 -3.66 -4.16 -2.70
C VAL A 5 -3.37 -4.93 -1.42
N PHE A 6 -2.11 -5.00 -1.04
CA PHE A 6 -1.70 -5.54 0.25
C PHE A 6 -1.37 -4.41 1.23
N GLU A 7 -2.02 -4.45 2.37
CA GLU A 7 -1.91 -3.49 3.45
C GLU A 7 -1.44 -4.17 4.76
N GLY A 8 -1.05 -3.39 5.74
CA GLY A 8 -0.63 -3.89 7.05
C GLY A 8 0.51 -3.05 7.65
N VAL A 9 0.85 -3.36 8.88
CA VAL A 9 1.92 -2.69 9.64
C VAL A 9 3.30 -2.91 9.00
N ASP A 10 4.27 -2.07 9.32
CA ASP A 10 5.65 -2.29 8.92
C ASP A 10 6.17 -3.61 9.50
N PHE A 11 7.01 -4.31 8.72
CA PHE A 11 7.47 -5.69 9.00
C PHE A 11 6.38 -6.77 8.99
N GLY A 12 5.12 -6.41 8.70
CA GLY A 12 3.97 -7.32 8.68
C GLY A 12 3.90 -8.27 7.47
N GLY A 13 4.88 -8.30 6.55
CA GLY A 13 4.94 -9.30 5.48
C GLY A 13 4.40 -8.86 4.12
N LYS A 14 3.94 -7.61 3.92
CA LYS A 14 3.45 -7.11 2.61
C LYS A 14 4.40 -7.37 1.44
N GLY A 15 5.70 -7.08 1.64
CA GLY A 15 6.71 -7.32 0.61
C GLY A 15 6.88 -8.81 0.25
N ILE A 16 6.63 -9.70 1.21
CA ILE A 16 6.61 -11.15 0.99
C ILE A 16 5.43 -11.50 0.08
N CYS A 17 4.25 -10.93 0.33
CA CYS A 17 3.06 -11.14 -0.49
C CYS A 17 3.29 -10.69 -1.95
N LEU A 18 3.80 -9.47 -2.15
CA LEU A 18 4.07 -8.95 -3.49
C LEU A 18 5.08 -9.81 -4.25
N LYS A 19 6.19 -10.17 -3.57
CA LYS A 19 7.22 -11.00 -4.16
C LYS A 19 6.67 -12.38 -4.57
N ALA A 20 5.90 -13.03 -3.70
CA ALA A 20 5.31 -14.34 -3.99
C ALA A 20 4.39 -14.31 -5.22
N ILE A 21 3.57 -13.26 -5.35
CA ILE A 21 2.68 -13.08 -6.50
C ILE A 21 3.50 -12.77 -7.78
N LYS A 22 4.52 -11.90 -7.67
CA LYS A 22 5.43 -11.61 -8.80
C LYS A 22 6.10 -12.88 -9.30
N ASP A 23 6.65 -13.68 -8.39
CA ASP A 23 7.30 -14.96 -8.73
C ASP A 23 6.30 -15.97 -9.32
N TYR A 24 5.07 -16.02 -8.79
CA TYR A 24 3.99 -16.85 -9.33
C TYR A 24 3.65 -16.50 -10.78
N GLU A 25 3.42 -15.21 -11.08
CA GLU A 25 3.08 -14.75 -12.45
C GLU A 25 4.27 -14.92 -13.42
N LEU A 26 5.50 -14.72 -12.96
CA LEU A 26 6.70 -15.01 -13.76
C LEU A 26 6.82 -16.49 -14.14
N ASN A 27 6.55 -17.39 -13.19
CA ASN A 27 6.60 -18.83 -13.42
C ASN A 27 5.46 -19.30 -14.35
N LYS A 28 4.30 -18.66 -14.30
CA LYS A 28 3.18 -18.92 -15.18
C LYS A 28 3.47 -18.47 -16.62
N GLY A 29 4.11 -17.33 -16.80
CA GLY A 29 4.66 -16.86 -18.07
C GLY A 29 3.63 -16.43 -19.13
N ASP A 30 2.37 -16.29 -18.76
CA ASP A 30 1.26 -15.95 -19.68
C ASP A 30 0.96 -14.44 -19.76
N LYS A 31 1.61 -13.62 -18.90
CA LYS A 31 1.41 -12.17 -18.83
C LYS A 31 2.74 -11.41 -18.82
N HIS A 32 2.74 -10.21 -19.36
CA HIS A 32 3.82 -9.27 -19.14
C HIS A 32 3.76 -8.72 -17.71
N ILE A 33 4.92 -8.58 -17.07
CA ILE A 33 5.02 -7.97 -15.74
C ILE A 33 5.74 -6.63 -15.90
N PHE A 34 5.11 -5.57 -15.39
CA PHE A 34 5.69 -4.23 -15.34
C PHE A 34 5.77 -3.75 -13.89
N ASP A 35 6.97 -3.62 -13.38
CA ASP A 35 7.25 -3.16 -12.03
C ASP A 35 7.50 -1.64 -12.04
N ILE A 36 6.52 -0.88 -11.52
CA ILE A 36 6.60 0.59 -11.46
C ILE A 36 7.73 1.02 -10.51
N ASP A 37 7.97 0.30 -9.42
CA ASP A 37 9.01 0.65 -8.46
C ASP A 37 10.40 0.55 -9.11
N GLU A 38 10.66 -0.49 -9.90
CA GLU A 38 11.89 -0.64 -10.68
C GLU A 38 12.03 0.48 -11.73
N PHE A 39 10.95 0.81 -12.42
CA PHE A 39 10.93 1.90 -13.39
C PHE A 39 11.24 3.26 -12.73
N GLN A 40 10.60 3.56 -11.62
CA GLN A 40 10.79 4.80 -10.87
C GLN A 40 12.21 4.94 -10.34
N ASN A 41 12.78 3.86 -9.81
CA ASN A 41 14.18 3.84 -9.36
C ASN A 41 15.18 4.09 -10.50
N LYS A 42 14.86 3.61 -11.71
CA LYS A 42 15.72 3.77 -12.89
C LYS A 42 15.60 5.15 -13.53
N PHE A 43 14.37 5.70 -13.63
CA PHE A 43 14.10 6.89 -14.43
C PHE A 43 13.73 8.13 -13.59
N GLY A 44 13.52 8.00 -12.28
CA GLY A 44 13.19 9.10 -11.36
C GLY A 44 11.80 9.73 -11.57
N ARG A 45 10.91 9.07 -12.31
CA ARG A 45 9.55 9.55 -12.62
C ARG A 45 8.54 8.41 -12.71
N ASN A 46 7.26 8.75 -12.69
CA ASN A 46 6.20 7.80 -12.99
C ASN A 46 6.21 7.40 -14.47
N PRO A 47 5.90 6.14 -14.80
CA PRO A 47 5.71 5.72 -16.18
C PRO A 47 4.41 6.31 -16.75
N VAL A 48 4.43 6.61 -18.05
CA VAL A 48 3.22 7.04 -18.77
C VAL A 48 2.60 5.84 -19.53
N PRO A 49 1.31 5.86 -19.88
CA PRO A 49 0.62 4.70 -20.47
C PRO A 49 1.29 4.11 -21.72
N GLY A 50 2.00 4.91 -22.51
CA GLY A 50 2.73 4.45 -23.70
C GLY A 50 3.98 3.60 -23.43
N GLU A 51 4.46 3.57 -22.20
CA GLU A 51 5.68 2.82 -21.80
C GLU A 51 5.37 1.39 -21.33
N PHE A 52 4.09 1.07 -21.12
CA PHE A 52 3.69 -0.27 -20.74
C PHE A 52 3.61 -1.21 -21.95
N PRO A 53 3.98 -2.50 -21.78
CA PRO A 53 3.76 -3.50 -22.80
C PRO A 53 2.28 -3.68 -23.10
N ASN A 54 1.97 -4.38 -24.19
CA ASN A 54 0.60 -4.75 -24.51
C ASN A 54 0.05 -5.80 -23.54
N SER A 55 -1.28 -5.86 -23.39
CA SER A 55 -1.96 -6.88 -22.60
C SER A 55 -1.73 -8.29 -23.18
N PRO A 56 -1.80 -9.35 -22.36
CA PRO A 56 -2.16 -9.32 -20.94
C PRO A 56 -1.04 -8.80 -20.05
N LEU A 57 -1.39 -8.01 -19.01
CA LEU A 57 -0.43 -7.25 -18.22
C LEU A 57 -0.69 -7.33 -16.72
N VAL A 58 0.36 -7.57 -15.96
CA VAL A 58 0.40 -7.36 -14.49
C VAL A 58 1.27 -6.15 -14.19
N VAL A 59 0.70 -5.17 -13.49
CA VAL A 59 1.40 -3.96 -13.03
C VAL A 59 1.59 -4.04 -11.53
N ILE A 60 2.82 -3.86 -11.05
CA ILE A 60 3.17 -3.88 -9.64
C ILE A 60 3.60 -2.48 -9.21
N TYR A 61 3.12 -2.01 -8.05
CA TYR A 61 3.49 -0.71 -7.51
C TYR A 61 3.48 -0.68 -5.98
N SER A 62 4.16 0.31 -5.41
CA SER A 62 4.15 0.59 -3.97
C SER A 62 3.88 2.06 -3.68
N GLU A 63 3.21 2.34 -2.57
CA GLU A 63 3.10 3.69 -2.01
C GLU A 63 3.89 3.80 -0.69
N PRO A 64 4.50 4.97 -0.40
CA PRO A 64 4.73 6.06 -1.34
C PRO A 64 5.61 5.63 -2.51
N THR A 65 5.51 6.32 -3.65
CA THR A 65 6.28 5.99 -4.87
C THR A 65 7.80 6.17 -4.68
N PHE A 66 8.61 5.68 -5.63
CA PHE A 66 10.07 5.89 -5.62
C PHE A 66 10.50 7.08 -6.50
N ALA A 67 9.55 7.91 -6.93
CA ALA A 67 9.80 9.09 -7.76
C ALA A 67 9.11 10.32 -7.20
N GLY A 68 9.56 11.51 -7.60
CA GLY A 68 8.90 12.77 -7.29
C GLY A 68 8.59 12.96 -5.79
N VAL A 69 7.32 13.19 -5.48
CA VAL A 69 6.85 13.40 -4.10
C VAL A 69 7.04 12.17 -3.23
N GLY A 70 6.83 10.97 -3.77
CA GLY A 70 7.05 9.73 -3.02
C GLY A 70 8.51 9.53 -2.62
N LYS A 71 9.44 9.93 -3.48
CA LYS A 71 10.87 9.93 -3.13
C LYS A 71 11.19 10.94 -2.02
N LEU A 72 10.61 12.14 -2.08
CA LEU A 72 10.72 13.14 -1.01
C LEU A 72 10.20 12.57 0.32
N LEU A 73 9.01 11.95 0.31
CA LEU A 73 8.44 11.28 1.48
C LEU A 73 9.41 10.25 2.07
N ARG A 74 9.95 9.35 1.24
CA ARG A 74 10.87 8.29 1.67
C ARG A 74 12.18 8.81 2.23
N ASP A 75 12.77 9.82 1.58
CA ASP A 75 14.14 10.24 1.87
C ASP A 75 14.22 11.36 2.93
N GLN A 76 13.17 12.17 3.10
CA GLN A 76 13.17 13.32 3.98
C GLN A 76 12.11 13.22 5.07
N ILE A 77 10.83 13.01 4.74
CA ILE A 77 9.76 13.08 5.73
C ILE A 77 9.74 11.86 6.66
N LEU A 78 9.93 10.65 6.12
CA LEU A 78 9.84 9.43 6.90
C LEU A 78 11.16 9.06 7.60
N LYS A 79 12.30 9.44 7.06
CA LYS A 79 13.62 9.10 7.62
C LYS A 79 14.18 10.15 8.55
N ASP A 80 13.79 11.41 8.36
CA ASP A 80 14.26 12.49 9.21
C ASP A 80 13.59 12.39 10.59
N LYS A 81 14.40 12.06 11.60
CA LYS A 81 13.95 11.95 12.99
C LYS A 81 14.11 13.25 13.77
N ASP A 82 14.85 14.20 13.23
CA ASP A 82 15.14 15.47 13.86
C ASP A 82 14.03 16.51 13.56
N VAL A 83 13.23 16.26 12.50
CA VAL A 83 12.10 17.13 12.14
C VAL A 83 10.80 16.36 12.30
N ASP A 84 10.00 16.76 13.26
CA ASP A 84 8.63 16.26 13.42
C ASP A 84 7.68 17.08 12.55
N HIS A 85 7.41 16.56 11.36
CA HIS A 85 6.43 17.16 10.47
C HIS A 85 5.02 16.99 11.03
N SER A 86 4.19 18.04 10.91
CA SER A 86 2.78 17.93 11.27
C SER A 86 2.09 16.82 10.45
N VAL A 87 1.07 16.22 11.04
CA VAL A 87 0.31 15.15 10.37
C VAL A 87 -0.34 15.63 9.07
N ASP A 88 -0.70 16.92 8.98
CA ASP A 88 -1.31 17.50 7.77
C ASP A 88 -0.34 17.52 6.61
N ILE A 89 0.91 17.98 6.81
CA ILE A 89 1.95 17.99 5.77
C ILE A 89 2.19 16.58 5.24
N GLU A 90 2.27 15.60 6.14
CA GLU A 90 2.44 14.22 5.72
C GLU A 90 1.25 13.71 4.92
N ALA A 91 0.03 13.94 5.41
CA ALA A 91 -1.19 13.48 4.75
C ALA A 91 -1.36 14.12 3.37
N GLU A 92 -1.07 15.41 3.22
CA GLU A 92 -1.10 16.12 1.95
C GLU A 92 -0.03 15.59 0.98
N ALA A 93 1.19 15.34 1.46
CA ALA A 93 2.27 14.82 0.63
C ALA A 93 1.96 13.39 0.12
N PHE A 94 1.44 12.50 0.98
CA PHE A 94 0.97 11.17 0.56
C PHE A 94 -0.19 11.25 -0.43
N ALA A 95 -1.14 12.16 -0.21
CA ALA A 95 -2.27 12.35 -1.10
C ALA A 95 -1.84 12.87 -2.48
N LEU A 96 -0.85 13.79 -2.51
CA LEU A 96 -0.30 14.32 -3.77
C LEU A 96 0.46 13.24 -4.54
N ASP A 97 1.32 12.46 -3.87
CA ASP A 97 2.05 11.35 -4.48
C ASP A 97 1.11 10.35 -5.14
N ARG A 98 0.09 9.91 -4.42
CA ARG A 98 -0.98 9.01 -4.88
C ARG A 98 -1.72 9.58 -6.07
N ARG A 99 -2.10 10.86 -6.01
CA ARG A 99 -2.79 11.54 -7.10
C ARG A 99 -1.95 11.61 -8.35
N MET A 100 -0.66 11.94 -8.22
CA MET A 100 0.26 11.99 -9.35
C MET A 100 0.45 10.63 -10.00
N LEU A 101 0.64 9.57 -9.21
CA LEU A 101 0.73 8.21 -9.74
C LEU A 101 -0.53 7.83 -10.51
N PHE A 102 -1.71 8.11 -9.95
CA PHE A 102 -2.96 7.81 -10.61
C PHE A 102 -3.12 8.58 -11.94
N GLU A 103 -2.96 9.90 -11.93
CA GLU A 103 -3.17 10.74 -13.12
C GLU A 103 -2.15 10.47 -14.23
N GLN A 104 -0.89 10.26 -13.87
CA GLN A 104 0.18 10.09 -14.86
C GLN A 104 0.21 8.66 -15.43
N THR A 105 -0.18 7.66 -14.62
CA THR A 105 -0.01 6.25 -14.94
C THR A 105 -1.34 5.53 -15.14
N PHE A 106 -2.10 5.37 -14.05
CA PHE A 106 -3.23 4.44 -14.05
C PHE A 106 -4.42 4.90 -14.87
N ARG A 107 -4.74 6.20 -14.84
CA ARG A 107 -5.88 6.74 -15.59
C ARG A 107 -5.82 6.39 -17.09
N GLY A 108 -4.67 6.60 -17.71
CA GLY A 108 -4.51 6.30 -19.12
C GLY A 108 -4.30 4.81 -19.41
N LEU A 109 -3.66 4.09 -18.47
CA LEU A 109 -3.43 2.66 -18.59
C LEU A 109 -4.75 1.87 -18.53
N ILE A 110 -5.64 2.22 -17.60
CA ILE A 110 -6.97 1.60 -17.47
C ILE A 110 -7.77 1.77 -18.76
N THR A 111 -7.78 2.99 -19.31
CA THR A 111 -8.49 3.27 -20.56
C THR A 111 -7.95 2.45 -21.74
N ARG A 112 -6.64 2.17 -21.76
CA ARG A 112 -5.99 1.42 -22.85
C ARG A 112 -6.15 -0.10 -22.73
N SER A 113 -6.17 -0.64 -21.50
CA SER A 113 -5.95 -2.08 -21.23
C SER A 113 -7.03 -2.73 -20.36
N GLU A 114 -8.26 -2.22 -20.36
CA GLU A 114 -9.29 -2.53 -19.37
C GLU A 114 -9.58 -4.02 -19.15
N LYS A 115 -9.50 -4.86 -20.20
CA LYS A 115 -9.91 -6.28 -20.11
C LYS A 115 -8.84 -7.21 -19.52
N ASP A 116 -7.56 -6.97 -19.82
CA ASP A 116 -6.47 -7.90 -19.51
C ASP A 116 -5.40 -7.25 -18.61
N LEU A 117 -5.84 -6.31 -17.77
CA LEU A 117 -5.00 -5.61 -16.81
C LEU A 117 -5.25 -6.13 -15.40
N SER A 118 -4.18 -6.58 -14.74
CA SER A 118 -4.15 -6.89 -13.31
C SER A 118 -3.19 -5.93 -12.60
N ILE A 119 -3.62 -5.32 -11.52
CA ILE A 119 -2.83 -4.34 -10.74
C ILE A 119 -2.60 -4.91 -9.35
N LEU A 120 -1.34 -4.98 -8.94
CA LEU A 120 -0.88 -5.44 -7.64
C LEU A 120 -0.22 -4.30 -6.89
N GLY A 121 -0.83 -3.84 -5.79
CA GLY A 121 -0.35 -2.73 -4.99
C GLY A 121 0.18 -3.12 -3.62
N SER A 122 1.16 -2.36 -3.12
CA SER A 122 1.57 -2.36 -1.72
C SER A 122 1.29 -0.99 -1.13
N ARG A 123 0.40 -0.97 -0.15
CA ARG A 123 -0.12 0.25 0.47
C ARG A 123 -1.01 1.08 -0.48
N GLY A 124 -1.76 2.00 0.10
CA GLY A 124 -2.65 2.91 -0.60
C GLY A 124 -3.32 3.86 0.38
N ILE A 125 -4.51 4.33 0.02
CA ILE A 125 -5.31 5.24 0.85
C ILE A 125 -5.59 4.69 2.27
N ILE A 126 -5.68 3.37 2.42
CA ILE A 126 -5.92 2.73 3.71
C ILE A 126 -4.74 2.97 4.66
N SER A 127 -3.51 2.93 4.15
CA SER A 127 -2.33 3.33 4.93
C SER A 127 -2.46 4.77 5.46
N SER A 128 -2.98 5.73 4.69
CA SER A 128 -3.20 7.11 5.18
C SER A 128 -4.26 7.17 6.28
N LEU A 129 -5.34 6.41 6.17
CA LEU A 129 -6.35 6.32 7.23
C LEU A 129 -5.78 5.73 8.53
N VAL A 130 -4.86 4.75 8.41
CA VAL A 130 -4.25 4.08 9.57
C VAL A 130 -3.11 4.90 10.18
N TYR A 131 -2.18 5.41 9.38
CA TYR A 131 -0.98 6.09 9.86
C TYR A 131 -1.29 7.54 10.24
N GLN A 132 -1.74 8.36 9.29
CA GLN A 132 -2.05 9.76 9.52
C GLN A 132 -3.36 9.91 10.31
N GLY A 133 -4.42 9.22 9.94
CA GLY A 133 -5.68 9.22 10.70
C GLY A 133 -5.49 8.72 12.13
N GLY A 134 -4.68 7.69 12.36
CA GLY A 134 -4.33 7.22 13.70
C GLY A 134 -3.52 8.22 14.50
N ARG A 135 -2.67 9.08 13.87
CA ARG A 135 -1.98 10.18 14.52
C ARG A 135 -2.97 11.28 14.93
N ILE A 136 -3.88 11.66 14.05
CA ILE A 136 -4.93 12.66 14.37
C ILE A 136 -5.72 12.22 15.60
N VAL A 137 -6.18 10.95 15.64
CA VAL A 137 -6.90 10.43 16.82
C VAL A 137 -6.05 10.53 18.10
N SER A 138 -4.76 10.17 18.03
CA SER A 138 -3.90 10.14 19.20
C SER A 138 -3.44 11.53 19.68
N GLU A 139 -3.22 12.47 18.76
CA GLU A 139 -2.67 13.80 19.05
C GLU A 139 -3.78 14.83 19.38
N SER A 140 -4.92 14.77 18.68
CA SER A 140 -6.01 15.74 18.82
C SER A 140 -7.15 15.26 19.71
N GLY A 141 -7.21 13.96 20.03
CA GLY A 141 -8.35 13.36 20.73
C GLY A 141 -9.61 13.22 19.87
N ASN A 142 -9.49 13.42 18.55
CA ASN A 142 -10.59 13.26 17.61
C ASN A 142 -11.09 11.80 17.58
N SER A 143 -12.36 11.61 17.27
CA SER A 143 -12.88 10.27 16.96
C SER A 143 -12.31 9.74 15.65
N TYR A 144 -12.37 8.41 15.45
CA TYR A 144 -12.02 7.80 14.17
C TYR A 144 -12.77 8.43 12.99
N ASN A 145 -14.06 8.73 13.13
CA ASN A 145 -14.86 9.31 12.04
C ASN A 145 -14.37 10.70 11.64
N GLU A 146 -14.06 11.55 12.62
CA GLU A 146 -13.51 12.89 12.35
C GLU A 146 -12.16 12.80 11.66
N ALA A 147 -11.25 11.98 12.15
CA ALA A 147 -9.94 11.76 11.54
C ALA A 147 -10.04 11.16 10.13
N ARG A 148 -10.94 10.19 9.91
CA ARG A 148 -11.21 9.64 8.58
C ARG A 148 -11.70 10.73 7.62
N ASP A 149 -12.67 11.52 8.03
CA ASP A 149 -13.28 12.56 7.19
C ASP A 149 -12.25 13.63 6.85
N GLU A 150 -11.37 13.98 7.79
CA GLU A 150 -10.25 14.89 7.57
C GLU A 150 -9.27 14.33 6.52
N ILE A 151 -8.79 13.09 6.67
CA ILE A 151 -7.91 12.43 5.70
C ILE A 151 -8.57 12.32 4.32
N LEU A 152 -9.86 11.96 4.26
CA LEU A 152 -10.58 11.82 3.00
C LEU A 152 -10.95 13.18 2.37
N SER A 153 -10.96 14.28 3.12
CA SER A 153 -11.20 15.61 2.57
C SER A 153 -10.05 16.12 1.69
N ILE A 154 -8.86 15.56 1.84
CA ILE A 154 -7.69 15.92 1.03
C ILE A 154 -7.96 15.48 -0.43
N PRO A 155 -7.87 16.40 -1.42
CA PRO A 155 -8.34 16.13 -2.79
C PRO A 155 -7.75 14.86 -3.44
N GLY A 156 -6.46 14.57 -3.22
CA GLY A 156 -5.81 13.38 -3.75
C GLY A 156 -6.38 12.08 -3.14
N ASN A 157 -6.64 12.08 -1.84
CA ASN A 157 -7.24 10.97 -1.12
C ASN A 157 -8.71 10.76 -1.52
N TYR A 158 -9.50 11.84 -1.54
CA TYR A 158 -10.89 11.80 -1.98
C TYR A 158 -11.04 11.21 -3.38
N TYR A 159 -10.16 11.63 -4.28
CA TYR A 159 -10.20 11.17 -5.66
C TYR A 159 -9.98 9.65 -5.77
N VAL A 160 -8.96 9.12 -5.12
CA VAL A 160 -8.66 7.67 -5.16
C VAL A 160 -9.72 6.88 -4.42
N TRP A 161 -10.17 7.35 -3.26
CA TRP A 161 -11.27 6.74 -2.50
C TRP A 161 -12.57 6.60 -3.30
N THR A 162 -12.81 7.55 -4.20
CA THR A 162 -14.03 7.58 -5.01
C THR A 162 -13.90 6.80 -6.31
N ASN A 163 -12.71 6.83 -6.95
CA ASN A 163 -12.56 6.39 -8.33
C ASN A 163 -11.60 5.21 -8.53
N PHE A 164 -10.77 4.87 -7.54
CA PHE A 164 -9.70 3.88 -7.72
C PHE A 164 -9.47 2.99 -6.50
N MET A 165 -10.53 2.66 -5.78
CA MET A 165 -10.43 1.65 -4.72
C MET A 165 -10.16 0.28 -5.33
N PRO A 166 -9.34 -0.56 -4.66
CA PRO A 166 -9.07 -1.92 -5.13
C PRO A 166 -10.30 -2.81 -5.03
N ASP A 167 -10.38 -3.83 -5.89
CA ASP A 167 -11.40 -4.89 -5.81
C ASP A 167 -11.24 -5.72 -4.53
N ALA A 168 -9.98 -5.93 -4.11
CA ALA A 168 -9.67 -6.63 -2.87
C ALA A 168 -8.46 -6.04 -2.16
N VAL A 169 -8.48 -6.10 -0.84
CA VAL A 169 -7.39 -5.70 0.06
C VAL A 169 -6.99 -6.87 0.93
N GLY A 170 -5.76 -7.34 0.78
CA GLY A 170 -5.14 -8.30 1.69
C GLY A 170 -4.50 -7.58 2.88
N ILE A 171 -5.03 -7.72 4.07
CA ILE A 171 -4.45 -7.12 5.27
C ILE A 171 -3.59 -8.15 5.99
N THR A 172 -2.26 -7.92 6.00
CA THR A 172 -1.34 -8.76 6.78
C THR A 172 -1.44 -8.40 8.27
N VAL A 173 -1.76 -9.39 9.09
CA VAL A 173 -1.91 -9.23 10.54
C VAL A 173 -0.79 -9.97 11.27
N VAL A 174 -0.14 -9.27 12.20
CA VAL A 174 0.81 -9.81 13.16
C VAL A 174 0.45 -9.20 14.53
N ASN A 175 0.01 -10.02 15.48
CA ASN A 175 -0.43 -9.55 16.79
C ASN A 175 0.76 -9.41 17.76
N ASP A 176 1.80 -10.23 17.59
CA ASP A 176 3.01 -10.17 18.42
C ASP A 176 3.97 -9.08 17.91
N VAL A 177 3.98 -7.95 18.61
CA VAL A 177 4.88 -6.82 18.31
C VAL A 177 6.35 -7.20 18.43
N ASN A 178 6.72 -8.13 19.32
CA ASN A 178 8.13 -8.56 19.43
C ASN A 178 8.58 -9.27 18.15
N GLN A 179 7.67 -9.99 17.50
CA GLN A 179 7.96 -10.61 16.21
C GLN A 179 8.18 -9.54 15.12
N LEU A 180 7.40 -8.45 15.12
CA LEU A 180 7.61 -7.32 14.19
C LEU A 180 8.95 -6.65 14.42
N LEU A 181 9.30 -6.34 15.67
CA LEU A 181 10.59 -5.74 16.03
C LEU A 181 11.76 -6.61 15.59
N LYS A 182 11.70 -7.92 15.89
CA LYS A 182 12.72 -8.90 15.48
C LYS A 182 12.89 -8.92 13.97
N ARG A 183 11.79 -8.94 13.19
CA ARG A 183 11.84 -8.88 11.72
C ARG A 183 12.46 -7.58 11.21
N GLY A 184 12.23 -6.45 11.91
CA GLY A 184 12.87 -5.18 11.61
C GLY A 184 14.38 -5.19 11.84
N GLU A 185 14.82 -5.83 12.93
CA GLU A 185 16.26 -5.99 13.26
C GLU A 185 17.00 -6.89 12.25
N GLU A 186 16.35 -7.97 11.81
CA GLU A 186 16.89 -8.95 10.87
C GLU A 186 16.92 -8.44 9.41
N ARG A 187 16.25 -7.32 9.13
CA ARG A 187 16.17 -6.76 7.79
C ARG A 187 17.52 -6.16 7.37
N GLU A 188 18.05 -6.58 6.23
CA GLU A 188 19.30 -6.04 5.65
C GLU A 188 19.22 -4.52 5.40
N LYS A 189 18.06 -4.03 5.01
CA LYS A 189 17.77 -2.63 4.73
C LYS A 189 17.12 -1.99 5.94
N LYS A 190 17.91 -1.32 6.76
CA LYS A 190 17.39 -0.52 7.90
C LYS A 190 16.95 0.85 7.38
N ASP A 191 15.68 0.97 7.04
CA ASP A 191 15.12 2.24 6.57
C ASP A 191 15.04 3.27 7.72
N GLY A 192 14.92 2.80 8.98
CA GLY A 192 14.93 3.63 10.18
C GLY A 192 13.79 4.64 10.20
N ALA A 193 12.66 4.31 9.57
CA ALA A 193 11.52 5.21 9.47
C ALA A 193 10.91 5.51 10.86
N LYS A 194 10.39 6.71 11.04
CA LYS A 194 9.84 7.19 12.31
C LYS A 194 8.68 6.35 12.86
N TYR A 195 8.01 5.58 12.03
CA TYR A 195 6.91 4.69 12.44
C TYR A 195 7.35 3.31 12.91
N GLU A 196 8.64 2.98 12.84
CA GLU A 196 9.20 1.66 13.21
C GLU A 196 9.47 1.51 14.73
N THR A 197 8.88 2.34 15.58
CA THR A 197 8.94 2.18 17.04
C THR A 197 7.90 1.19 17.54
N ALA A 198 8.18 0.50 18.68
CA ALA A 198 7.24 -0.45 19.26
C ALA A 198 5.85 0.14 19.50
N GLU A 199 5.78 1.37 20.02
CA GLU A 199 4.52 2.09 20.26
C GLU A 199 3.72 2.30 18.98
N ASN A 200 4.38 2.79 17.93
CA ASN A 200 3.74 2.99 16.63
C ASN A 200 3.30 1.67 16.00
N LEU A 201 4.13 0.62 16.05
CA LEU A 201 3.77 -0.70 15.53
C LEU A 201 2.51 -1.27 16.22
N ILE A 202 2.41 -1.12 17.56
CA ILE A 202 1.21 -1.52 18.32
C ILE A 202 -0.01 -0.73 17.87
N ARG A 203 0.11 0.59 17.81
CA ARG A 203 -1.00 1.48 17.43
C ARG A 203 -1.48 1.17 16.01
N ILE A 204 -0.56 1.05 15.07
CA ILE A 204 -0.85 0.79 13.65
C ILE A 204 -1.48 -0.61 13.47
N SER A 205 -0.96 -1.64 14.14
CA SER A 205 -1.54 -2.98 14.09
C SER A 205 -2.99 -3.00 14.57
N LYS A 206 -3.27 -2.31 15.69
CA LYS A 206 -4.65 -2.16 16.21
C LYS A 206 -5.57 -1.43 15.24
N MET A 207 -5.06 -0.39 14.58
CA MET A 207 -5.84 0.37 13.60
C MET A 207 -6.23 -0.48 12.37
N TYR A 208 -5.33 -1.34 11.86
CA TYR A 208 -5.66 -2.23 10.74
C TYR A 208 -6.75 -3.25 11.06
N THR A 209 -6.96 -3.56 12.32
CA THR A 209 -7.99 -4.50 12.80
C THR A 209 -9.18 -3.80 13.49
N ASP A 210 -9.21 -2.46 13.47
CA ASP A 210 -10.30 -1.67 14.08
C ASP A 210 -11.63 -1.96 13.35
N PRO A 211 -12.70 -2.34 14.10
CA PRO A 211 -13.99 -2.66 13.50
C PRO A 211 -14.59 -1.53 12.65
N LYS A 212 -14.38 -0.26 13.04
CA LYS A 212 -14.91 0.91 12.29
C LYS A 212 -14.20 1.05 10.95
N LEU A 213 -12.86 0.92 10.93
CA LEU A 213 -12.10 0.91 9.69
C LEU A 213 -12.58 -0.22 8.78
N LEU A 214 -12.66 -1.45 9.31
CA LEU A 214 -13.07 -2.61 8.53
C LEU A 214 -14.50 -2.48 7.99
N GLU A 215 -15.43 -1.88 8.75
CA GLU A 215 -16.79 -1.61 8.29
C GLU A 215 -16.80 -0.61 7.12
N ASP A 216 -16.06 0.48 7.21
CA ASP A 216 -15.96 1.47 6.13
C ASP A 216 -15.34 0.86 4.86
N LEU A 217 -14.29 0.06 5.02
CA LEU A 217 -13.64 -0.62 3.90
C LEU A 217 -14.55 -1.62 3.20
N LYS A 218 -15.30 -2.42 3.95
CA LYS A 218 -16.26 -3.41 3.40
C LYS A 218 -17.34 -2.81 2.51
N ARG A 219 -17.59 -1.51 2.63
CA ARG A 219 -18.52 -0.77 1.75
C ARG A 219 -17.90 -0.42 0.39
N LYS A 220 -16.57 -0.55 0.26
CA LYS A 220 -15.80 -0.11 -0.91
C LYS A 220 -15.03 -1.21 -1.60
N THR A 221 -14.60 -2.23 -0.85
CA THR A 221 -13.69 -3.27 -1.31
C THR A 221 -13.92 -4.57 -0.54
N THR A 222 -13.45 -5.67 -1.07
CA THR A 222 -13.42 -6.94 -0.31
C THR A 222 -12.17 -6.99 0.58
N ILE A 223 -12.33 -7.37 1.84
CA ILE A 223 -11.23 -7.50 2.79
C ILE A 223 -10.88 -8.97 2.97
N GLU A 224 -9.62 -9.30 2.75
CA GLU A 224 -9.02 -10.60 3.00
C GLU A 224 -7.98 -10.46 4.12
N ILE A 225 -8.07 -11.25 5.17
CA ILE A 225 -7.11 -11.23 6.28
C ILE A 225 -6.04 -12.29 6.02
N ILE A 226 -4.78 -11.90 6.15
CA ILE A 226 -3.61 -12.78 6.03
C ILE A 226 -2.97 -12.93 7.40
N ASP A 227 -2.95 -14.15 7.92
CA ASP A 227 -2.17 -14.49 9.10
C ASP A 227 -0.68 -14.53 8.73
N ALA A 228 0.03 -13.47 9.11
CA ALA A 228 1.46 -13.33 8.85
C ALA A 228 2.33 -13.64 10.08
N GLU A 229 1.76 -14.23 11.14
CA GLU A 229 2.52 -14.71 12.33
C GLU A 229 3.20 -16.05 12.07
N GLN A 230 2.64 -16.85 11.17
CA GLN A 230 3.15 -18.15 10.80
C GLN A 230 4.40 -18.07 9.90
N SER A 231 4.70 -19.15 9.19
CA SER A 231 5.87 -19.18 8.29
C SER A 231 5.73 -18.23 7.10
N VAL A 232 6.87 -17.89 6.51
CA VAL A 232 6.92 -17.13 5.25
C VAL A 232 6.13 -17.84 4.16
N ASP A 233 6.29 -19.17 4.04
CA ASP A 233 5.59 -19.98 3.03
C ASP A 233 4.07 -19.93 3.21
N HIS A 234 3.59 -19.92 4.46
CA HIS A 234 2.16 -19.78 4.75
C HIS A 234 1.63 -18.43 4.30
N THR A 235 2.34 -17.35 4.61
CA THR A 235 2.00 -15.99 4.17
C THR A 235 1.98 -15.88 2.64
N GLN A 236 2.97 -16.49 1.96
CA GLN A 236 3.06 -16.52 0.50
C GLN A 236 1.89 -17.28 -0.13
N SER A 237 1.54 -18.45 0.43
CA SER A 237 0.41 -19.25 -0.06
C SER A 237 -0.90 -18.48 0.01
N GLN A 238 -1.20 -17.86 1.17
CA GLN A 238 -2.41 -17.05 1.34
C GLN A 238 -2.46 -15.89 0.33
N ALA A 239 -1.32 -15.20 0.10
CA ALA A 239 -1.26 -14.09 -0.85
C ALA A 239 -1.53 -14.56 -2.29
N ILE A 240 -0.96 -15.69 -2.71
CA ILE A 240 -1.19 -16.30 -4.02
C ILE A 240 -2.65 -16.75 -4.17
N ASP A 241 -3.25 -17.34 -3.13
CA ASP A 241 -4.65 -17.78 -3.17
C ASP A 241 -5.61 -16.60 -3.31
N ILE A 242 -5.35 -15.49 -2.60
CA ILE A 242 -6.10 -14.24 -2.79
C ILE A 242 -5.94 -13.75 -4.23
N TRP A 243 -4.72 -13.66 -4.74
CA TRP A 243 -4.45 -13.19 -6.09
C TRP A 243 -5.22 -14.01 -7.15
N LYS A 244 -5.13 -15.34 -7.09
CA LYS A 244 -5.85 -16.25 -7.99
C LYS A 244 -7.36 -16.07 -7.92
N LYS A 245 -7.91 -15.93 -6.71
CA LYS A 245 -9.35 -15.74 -6.47
C LYS A 245 -9.93 -14.58 -7.29
N TYR A 246 -9.15 -13.52 -7.53
CA TYR A 246 -9.60 -12.34 -8.24
C TYR A 246 -9.14 -12.28 -9.70
N THR A 247 -8.01 -12.88 -10.05
CA THR A 247 -7.43 -12.77 -11.40
C THR A 247 -7.69 -13.96 -12.31
N GLU A 248 -8.13 -15.09 -11.77
CA GLU A 248 -8.38 -16.34 -12.52
C GLU A 248 -9.88 -16.73 -12.54
N ARG A 249 -10.74 -15.73 -12.74
CA ARG A 249 -12.21 -15.92 -12.88
C ARG A 249 -12.62 -16.10 -14.32
#